data_1e247629c9cbcb2ae87ca55a91ef44be
#
_entry.id   1e247629c9cbcb2ae87ca55a91ef44be
#
_cell.length_a   1.000
_cell.length_b   1.000
_cell.length_c   1.000
_cell.angle_alpha   90.00
_cell.angle_beta   90.00
_cell.angle_gamma   90.00
#
_symmetry.space_group_name_H-M   'P 1'
#
loop_
_entity.id
_entity.type
_entity.pdbx_description
1 polymer ?
#
loop_
_entity_poly.entity_id
_entity_poly.type
_entity_poly.pdbx_seq_one_letter_code
_entity_poly.pdbx_strand_id
1 'polypeptide(L)'
;MESKISDPVVLGSFGVPQGSILGPVTFLIFNNDFPASSVEGTSVLFADDDTDNASDKDPVELEAKIQREADRSTDWVEDNRMACAGDKTKLLVIGTRQLRAAKLKEPVEKLRVMVCGIEIESTDSEKLLGLTISSEMSWKPYLYGESWRIPEKDNLPGLLPQLSQRVGMLRKLSKLVPKPKFEILCQGIFDSKVLYCLQVFGNVWGFGYDETERRYSGFTREDLRKLQVIQNKVCRLKTGLGYDVSTKSLLHASDDLSIQQLTAYHTLVTVQKIKCSQKPEY
;
A
#
# COMPACT_ATOMS: atom_id res chain seq x y z
N MET A 1 -13.39 -3.91 47.52
CA MET A 1 -13.20 -3.35 46.14
C MET A 1 -14.57 -3.31 45.49
N GLU A 2 -15.20 -2.16 45.48
CA GLU A 2 -16.45 -1.96 44.75
C GLU A 2 -16.14 -1.91 43.26
N SER A 3 -16.71 -2.85 42.50
CA SER A 3 -16.65 -2.82 41.05
C SER A 3 -17.53 -1.64 40.57
N LYS A 4 -16.91 -0.55 40.12
CA LYS A 4 -17.61 0.50 39.37
C LYS A 4 -18.02 -0.11 38.01
N ILE A 5 -19.29 -0.41 37.89
CA ILE A 5 -19.94 -0.67 36.61
C ILE A 5 -20.06 0.68 35.93
N SER A 6 -19.49 0.81 34.72
CA SER A 6 -19.69 2.01 33.90
C SER A 6 -21.17 2.14 33.51
N ASP A 7 -21.66 3.39 33.43
CA ASP A 7 -23.01 3.65 32.95
C ASP A 7 -23.25 3.01 31.58
N PRO A 8 -24.45 2.46 31.34
CA PRO A 8 -24.76 1.86 30.05
C PRO A 8 -24.67 2.91 28.94
N VAL A 9 -23.78 2.68 27.99
CA VAL A 9 -23.68 3.49 26.77
C VAL A 9 -24.89 3.13 25.90
N VAL A 10 -25.77 4.12 25.64
CA VAL A 10 -26.83 3.96 24.64
C VAL A 10 -26.13 3.81 23.27
N LEU A 11 -26.06 2.59 22.75
CA LEU A 11 -25.66 2.34 21.38
C LEU A 11 -26.68 3.03 20.46
N GLY A 12 -26.22 3.86 19.55
CA GLY A 12 -27.06 4.42 18.50
C GLY A 12 -27.84 3.30 17.81
N SER A 13 -29.04 3.62 17.32
CA SER A 13 -29.96 2.65 16.70
C SER A 13 -29.43 1.98 15.41
N PHE A 14 -28.21 2.30 14.98
CA PHE A 14 -27.59 1.82 13.74
C PHE A 14 -26.13 1.40 13.96
N GLY A 15 -25.70 0.38 13.20
CA GLY A 15 -24.33 -0.13 13.22
C GLY A 15 -24.14 -1.38 14.10
N VAL A 16 -22.90 -1.84 14.17
CA VAL A 16 -22.48 -3.01 14.97
C VAL A 16 -21.48 -2.58 16.05
N PRO A 17 -21.52 -3.20 17.24
CA PRO A 17 -20.57 -2.87 18.31
C PRO A 17 -19.13 -3.17 17.86
N GLN A 18 -18.25 -2.17 17.95
CA GLN A 18 -16.82 -2.37 17.67
C GLN A 18 -16.24 -3.39 18.64
N GLY A 19 -15.43 -4.33 18.11
CA GLY A 19 -14.84 -5.43 18.89
C GLY A 19 -15.75 -6.64 19.09
N SER A 20 -16.98 -6.65 18.54
CA SER A 20 -17.82 -7.84 18.53
C SER A 20 -17.28 -8.88 17.52
N ILE A 21 -17.46 -10.17 17.82
CA ILE A 21 -17.03 -11.26 16.92
C ILE A 21 -17.84 -11.26 15.63
N LEU A 22 -19.12 -10.93 15.67
CA LEU A 22 -20.01 -10.93 14.52
C LEU A 22 -19.98 -9.62 13.71
N GLY A 23 -19.48 -8.53 14.27
CA GLY A 23 -19.44 -7.22 13.63
C GLY A 23 -18.81 -7.26 12.22
N PRO A 24 -17.59 -7.78 12.05
CA PRO A 24 -16.96 -7.86 10.74
C PRO A 24 -17.76 -8.71 9.73
N VAL A 25 -18.33 -9.83 10.18
CA VAL A 25 -19.12 -10.72 9.31
C VAL A 25 -20.40 -10.04 8.85
N THR A 26 -21.11 -9.37 9.78
CA THR A 26 -22.35 -8.64 9.47
C THR A 26 -22.07 -7.49 8.50
N PHE A 27 -20.95 -6.78 8.68
CA PHE A 27 -20.55 -5.70 7.80
C PHE A 27 -20.22 -6.20 6.38
N LEU A 28 -19.53 -7.33 6.27
CA LEU A 28 -19.26 -7.96 4.96
C LEU A 28 -20.54 -8.39 4.25
N ILE A 29 -21.51 -8.94 4.97
CA ILE A 29 -22.83 -9.31 4.39
C ILE A 29 -23.57 -8.05 3.93
N PHE A 30 -23.52 -6.98 4.72
CA PHE A 30 -24.16 -5.70 4.40
C PHE A 30 -23.59 -5.05 3.14
N ASN A 31 -22.26 -5.06 2.96
CA ASN A 31 -21.59 -4.44 1.82
C ASN A 31 -21.43 -5.39 0.60
N ASN A 32 -21.99 -6.60 0.63
CA ASN A 32 -21.71 -7.63 -0.37
C ASN A 32 -22.21 -7.28 -1.77
N ASP A 33 -23.23 -6.46 -1.90
CA ASP A 33 -23.82 -6.03 -3.17
C ASP A 33 -23.19 -4.77 -3.76
N PHE A 34 -22.43 -4.00 -2.96
CA PHE A 34 -21.81 -2.76 -3.40
C PHE A 34 -20.90 -2.93 -4.63
N PRO A 35 -19.94 -3.90 -4.69
CA PRO A 35 -19.10 -4.07 -5.87
C PRO A 35 -19.89 -4.49 -7.11
N ALA A 36 -20.98 -5.26 -6.94
CA ALA A 36 -21.79 -5.72 -8.05
C ALA A 36 -22.60 -4.59 -8.72
N SER A 37 -22.71 -3.44 -8.09
CA SER A 37 -23.40 -2.27 -8.63
C SER A 37 -22.52 -1.44 -9.57
N SER A 38 -21.20 -1.67 -9.65
CA SER A 38 -20.30 -0.96 -10.58
C SER A 38 -20.73 -1.12 -12.04
N VAL A 39 -20.74 -0.02 -12.79
CA VAL A 39 -21.26 0.07 -14.16
C VAL A 39 -20.14 0.25 -15.19
N GLU A 40 -19.15 1.08 -14.90
CA GLU A 40 -18.13 1.52 -15.85
C GLU A 40 -16.77 0.84 -15.67
N GLY A 41 -16.59 0.11 -14.57
CA GLY A 41 -15.30 -0.44 -14.23
C GLY A 41 -15.37 -1.59 -13.23
N THR A 42 -14.53 -1.52 -12.22
CA THR A 42 -14.48 -2.51 -11.14
C THR A 42 -14.39 -1.79 -9.80
N SER A 43 -15.22 -2.18 -8.86
CA SER A 43 -15.16 -1.75 -7.47
C SER A 43 -14.49 -2.83 -6.62
N VAL A 44 -13.58 -2.44 -5.76
CA VAL A 44 -12.86 -3.33 -4.83
C VAL A 44 -13.00 -2.81 -3.41
N LEU A 45 -13.59 -3.60 -2.55
CA LEU A 45 -13.74 -3.29 -1.14
C LEU A 45 -12.66 -3.94 -0.28
N PHE A 46 -12.13 -3.18 0.64
CA PHE A 46 -11.33 -3.68 1.76
C PHE A 46 -11.85 -3.09 3.07
N ALA A 47 -12.66 -3.85 3.77
CA ALA A 47 -13.47 -3.38 4.92
C ALA A 47 -14.37 -2.20 4.51
N ASP A 48 -14.12 -1.01 5.06
CA ASP A 48 -14.82 0.24 4.75
C ASP A 48 -14.14 1.07 3.64
N ASP A 49 -12.93 0.67 3.22
CA ASP A 49 -12.24 1.34 2.12
C ASP A 49 -12.75 0.80 0.78
N ASP A 50 -13.36 1.66 -0.01
CA ASP A 50 -13.77 1.37 -1.38
C ASP A 50 -12.79 1.96 -2.39
N THR A 51 -12.56 1.24 -3.47
CA THR A 51 -11.71 1.65 -4.59
C THR A 51 -12.39 1.34 -5.91
N ASP A 52 -12.98 2.37 -6.50
CA ASP A 52 -13.55 2.31 -7.84
C ASP A 52 -12.48 2.62 -8.89
N ASN A 53 -12.51 1.88 -10.00
CA ASN A 53 -11.64 2.17 -11.13
C ASN A 53 -12.41 2.16 -12.44
N ALA A 54 -12.02 3.04 -13.35
CA ALA A 54 -12.48 3.05 -14.73
C ALA A 54 -11.30 3.38 -15.65
N SER A 55 -11.44 3.07 -16.93
CA SER A 55 -10.40 3.37 -17.92
C SER A 55 -11.00 3.89 -19.22
N ASP A 56 -10.36 4.88 -19.79
CA ASP A 56 -10.65 5.35 -21.13
C ASP A 56 -9.39 5.92 -21.80
N LYS A 57 -9.44 6.06 -23.13
CA LYS A 57 -8.40 6.71 -23.93
C LYS A 57 -8.62 8.22 -24.03
N ASP A 58 -9.85 8.68 -23.86
CA ASP A 58 -10.24 10.08 -23.86
C ASP A 58 -10.40 10.59 -22.42
N PRO A 59 -9.69 11.64 -22.01
CA PRO A 59 -9.83 12.22 -20.67
C PRO A 59 -11.25 12.69 -20.33
N VAL A 60 -11.97 13.25 -21.29
CA VAL A 60 -13.35 13.72 -21.08
C VAL A 60 -14.29 12.54 -20.81
N GLU A 61 -14.17 11.47 -21.58
CA GLU A 61 -14.95 10.26 -21.35
C GLU A 61 -14.54 9.55 -20.06
N LEU A 62 -13.24 9.56 -19.72
CA LEU A 62 -12.76 9.04 -18.45
C LEU A 62 -13.38 9.77 -17.26
N GLU A 63 -13.41 11.11 -17.31
CA GLU A 63 -14.03 11.94 -16.26
C GLU A 63 -15.53 11.62 -16.13
N ALA A 64 -16.23 11.52 -17.25
CA ALA A 64 -17.65 11.15 -17.26
C ALA A 64 -17.90 9.74 -16.67
N LYS A 65 -17.04 8.75 -16.97
CA LYS A 65 -17.14 7.40 -16.42
C LYS A 65 -16.92 7.38 -14.91
N ILE A 66 -15.87 8.05 -14.43
CA ILE A 66 -15.59 8.14 -12.99
C ILE A 66 -16.69 8.90 -12.27
N GLN A 67 -17.29 9.94 -12.90
CA GLN A 67 -18.43 10.63 -12.30
C GLN A 67 -19.63 9.69 -12.15
N ARG A 68 -19.95 8.88 -13.14
CA ARG A 68 -21.04 7.88 -13.03
C ARG A 68 -20.80 6.85 -11.93
N GLU A 69 -19.54 6.42 -11.74
CA GLU A 69 -19.20 5.53 -10.60
C GLU A 69 -19.34 6.25 -9.26
N ALA A 70 -18.92 7.51 -9.16
CA ALA A 70 -19.05 8.32 -7.96
C ALA A 70 -20.53 8.57 -7.59
N ASP A 71 -21.36 8.85 -8.59
CA ASP A 71 -22.82 9.02 -8.42
C ASP A 71 -23.45 7.71 -7.93
N ARG A 72 -23.12 6.58 -8.55
CA ARG A 72 -23.56 5.25 -8.11
C ARG A 72 -23.15 4.95 -6.65
N SER A 73 -21.91 5.23 -6.30
CA SER A 73 -21.41 5.02 -4.93
C SER A 73 -22.15 5.91 -3.93
N THR A 74 -22.41 7.18 -4.31
CA THR A 74 -23.19 8.11 -3.51
C THR A 74 -24.62 7.63 -3.30
N ASP A 75 -25.32 7.23 -4.38
CA ASP A 75 -26.68 6.72 -4.31
C ASP A 75 -26.77 5.47 -3.41
N TRP A 76 -25.85 4.52 -3.58
CA TRP A 76 -25.83 3.31 -2.76
C TRP A 76 -25.63 3.62 -1.27
N VAL A 77 -24.71 4.55 -0.94
CA VAL A 77 -24.44 4.99 0.44
C VAL A 77 -25.68 5.65 1.04
N GLU A 78 -26.40 6.50 0.29
CA GLU A 78 -27.61 7.18 0.72
C GLU A 78 -28.76 6.18 0.92
N ASP A 79 -28.99 5.25 -0.01
CA ASP A 79 -30.01 4.21 0.06
C ASP A 79 -29.82 3.30 1.28
N ASN A 80 -28.56 3.02 1.62
CA ASN A 80 -28.19 2.20 2.77
C ASN A 80 -28.04 3.01 4.06
N ARG A 81 -28.38 4.30 4.06
CA ARG A 81 -28.32 5.21 5.21
C ARG A 81 -26.93 5.27 5.86
N MET A 82 -25.90 5.18 5.05
CA MET A 82 -24.50 5.36 5.46
C MET A 82 -24.08 6.81 5.30
N ALA A 83 -22.98 7.20 5.97
CA ALA A 83 -22.36 8.50 5.77
C ALA A 83 -21.15 8.36 4.83
N CYS A 84 -21.14 9.09 3.75
CA CYS A 84 -20.01 9.20 2.86
C CYS A 84 -18.97 10.20 3.41
N ALA A 85 -17.69 9.85 3.32
CA ALA A 85 -16.59 10.73 3.71
C ALA A 85 -15.92 11.34 2.45
N GLY A 86 -16.67 12.18 1.71
CA GLY A 86 -16.19 12.81 0.49
C GLY A 86 -14.88 13.58 0.66
N ASP A 87 -14.66 14.21 1.82
CA ASP A 87 -13.41 14.90 2.17
C ASP A 87 -12.18 13.98 2.24
N LYS A 88 -12.38 12.69 2.50
CA LYS A 88 -11.34 11.66 2.54
C LYS A 88 -11.15 10.94 1.21
N THR A 89 -12.14 11.00 0.33
CA THR A 89 -12.07 10.38 -1.00
C THR A 89 -11.02 11.07 -1.86
N LYS A 90 -10.25 10.30 -2.61
CA LYS A 90 -9.16 10.79 -3.45
C LYS A 90 -9.32 10.28 -4.87
N LEU A 91 -8.94 11.11 -5.83
CA LEU A 91 -8.92 10.77 -7.25
C LEU A 91 -7.47 10.65 -7.73
N LEU A 92 -7.10 9.50 -8.28
CA LEU A 92 -5.77 9.27 -8.85
C LEU A 92 -5.89 8.86 -10.32
N VAL A 93 -5.37 9.70 -11.21
CA VAL A 93 -5.33 9.40 -12.64
C VAL A 93 -4.00 8.74 -12.97
N ILE A 94 -4.05 7.47 -13.36
CA ILE A 94 -2.87 6.67 -13.68
C ILE A 94 -2.68 6.62 -15.20
N GLY A 95 -1.47 6.92 -15.66
CA GLY A 95 -1.14 6.84 -17.09
C GLY A 95 0.36 6.98 -17.33
N THR A 96 0.82 6.56 -18.51
CA THR A 96 2.21 6.79 -18.88
C THR A 96 2.46 8.31 -19.04
N ARG A 97 3.67 8.75 -18.68
CA ARG A 97 4.04 10.17 -18.80
C ARG A 97 3.80 10.73 -20.20
N GLN A 98 4.06 9.92 -21.24
CA GLN A 98 3.83 10.31 -22.64
C GLN A 98 2.34 10.45 -22.96
N LEU A 99 1.48 9.54 -22.47
CA LEU A 99 0.04 9.62 -22.65
C LEU A 99 -0.55 10.81 -21.90
N ARG A 100 -0.10 11.07 -20.69
CA ARG A 100 -0.53 12.22 -19.90
C ARG A 100 -0.12 13.55 -20.56
N ALA A 101 1.13 13.67 -21.01
CA ALA A 101 1.60 14.86 -21.72
C ALA A 101 0.91 15.08 -23.07
N ALA A 102 0.56 14.02 -23.79
CA ALA A 102 -0.08 14.09 -25.09
C ALA A 102 -1.60 14.35 -25.02
N LYS A 103 -2.27 13.83 -24.00
CA LYS A 103 -3.74 13.87 -23.85
C LYS A 103 -4.23 14.93 -22.88
N LEU A 104 -3.51 15.12 -21.78
CA LEU A 104 -3.76 16.17 -20.82
C LEU A 104 -2.80 17.29 -21.18
N LYS A 105 -3.27 18.34 -21.84
CA LYS A 105 -2.47 19.51 -22.25
C LYS A 105 -1.66 20.06 -21.07
N GLU A 106 -0.42 20.51 -21.30
CA GLU A 106 0.33 21.17 -20.25
C GLU A 106 -0.12 22.63 -20.06
N PRO A 107 -0.39 23.11 -18.82
CA PRO A 107 -0.34 22.33 -17.59
C PRO A 107 -1.41 21.23 -17.57
N VAL A 108 -1.06 20.03 -17.10
CA VAL A 108 -1.97 18.88 -17.06
C VAL A 108 -3.28 19.28 -16.40
N GLU A 109 -4.35 19.34 -17.21
CA GLU A 109 -5.68 19.68 -16.72
C GLU A 109 -6.10 18.58 -15.72
N LYS A 110 -6.33 18.97 -14.47
CA LYS A 110 -6.71 18.03 -13.43
C LYS A 110 -8.15 17.60 -13.67
N LEU A 111 -8.37 16.30 -13.69
CA LEU A 111 -9.73 15.76 -13.70
C LEU A 111 -10.41 16.09 -12.37
N ARG A 112 -11.70 16.38 -12.44
CA ARG A 112 -12.53 16.74 -11.30
C ARG A 112 -13.78 15.90 -11.27
N VAL A 113 -14.14 15.44 -10.08
CA VAL A 113 -15.30 14.57 -9.87
C VAL A 113 -16.02 15.02 -8.61
N MET A 114 -17.34 15.01 -8.65
CA MET A 114 -18.18 15.25 -7.47
C MET A 114 -18.44 13.94 -6.75
N VAL A 115 -18.13 13.87 -5.46
CA VAL A 115 -18.39 12.71 -4.60
C VAL A 115 -19.11 13.20 -3.34
N CYS A 116 -20.33 12.71 -3.11
CA CYS A 116 -21.13 13.10 -1.97
C CYS A 116 -21.24 14.64 -1.79
N GLY A 117 -21.40 15.37 -2.90
CA GLY A 117 -21.51 16.83 -2.91
C GLY A 117 -20.19 17.60 -2.74
N ILE A 118 -19.05 16.93 -2.72
CA ILE A 118 -17.72 17.55 -2.62
C ILE A 118 -16.97 17.37 -3.94
N GLU A 119 -16.43 18.47 -4.49
CA GLU A 119 -15.58 18.42 -5.68
C GLU A 119 -14.17 17.94 -5.30
N ILE A 120 -13.70 16.90 -5.99
CA ILE A 120 -12.39 16.27 -5.78
C ILE A 120 -11.55 16.45 -7.05
N GLU A 121 -10.36 17.04 -6.90
CA GLU A 121 -9.37 17.11 -7.99
C GLU A 121 -8.42 15.90 -7.97
N SER A 122 -7.97 15.49 -9.15
CA SER A 122 -6.98 14.43 -9.26
C SER A 122 -5.62 14.84 -8.65
N THR A 123 -5.00 13.88 -7.99
CA THR A 123 -3.70 14.04 -7.31
C THR A 123 -2.59 13.29 -8.05
N ASP A 124 -1.34 13.60 -7.74
CA ASP A 124 -0.17 12.94 -8.33
C ASP A 124 0.24 11.65 -7.61
N SER A 125 -0.12 11.51 -6.35
CA SER A 125 0.14 10.31 -5.55
C SER A 125 -0.83 10.21 -4.39
N GLU A 126 -1.31 9.00 -4.13
CA GLU A 126 -2.22 8.71 -3.03
C GLU A 126 -1.84 7.43 -2.29
N LYS A 127 -2.25 7.34 -1.04
CA LYS A 127 -1.99 6.20 -0.19
C LYS A 127 -3.18 5.25 -0.21
N LEU A 128 -2.97 4.05 -0.78
CA LEU A 128 -3.94 2.97 -0.79
C LEU A 128 -3.42 1.81 0.06
N LEU A 129 -4.18 1.40 1.07
CA LEU A 129 -3.85 0.26 1.97
C LEU A 129 -2.40 0.29 2.48
N GLY A 130 -1.88 1.49 2.77
CA GLY A 130 -0.51 1.65 3.29
C GLY A 130 0.60 1.73 2.24
N LEU A 131 0.27 1.61 0.95
CA LEU A 131 1.18 1.84 -0.17
C LEU A 131 0.91 3.21 -0.80
N THR A 132 1.95 3.97 -1.10
CA THR A 132 1.82 5.20 -1.88
C THR A 132 1.93 4.87 -3.36
N ILE A 133 0.84 5.05 -4.09
CA ILE A 133 0.74 4.84 -5.54
C ILE A 133 0.85 6.20 -6.22
N SER A 134 1.64 6.31 -7.27
CA SER A 134 1.77 7.54 -8.05
C SER A 134 1.06 7.42 -9.39
N SER A 135 0.63 8.57 -9.91
CA SER A 135 0.01 8.72 -11.23
C SER A 135 0.87 8.20 -12.39
N GLU A 136 2.19 8.13 -12.22
CA GLU A 136 3.13 7.58 -13.20
C GLU A 136 3.48 6.09 -12.92
N MET A 137 2.81 5.43 -11.97
CA MET A 137 3.13 4.08 -11.49
C MET A 137 4.59 3.95 -11.02
N SER A 138 5.15 5.02 -10.46
CA SER A 138 6.48 5.03 -9.88
C SER A 138 6.41 4.72 -8.39
N TRP A 139 7.25 3.80 -7.91
CA TRP A 139 7.34 3.49 -6.48
C TRP A 139 8.26 4.42 -5.68
N LYS A 140 8.81 5.46 -6.33
CA LYS A 140 9.69 6.41 -5.64
C LYS A 140 9.01 7.16 -4.50
N PRO A 141 7.76 7.64 -4.61
CA PRO A 141 7.05 8.25 -3.48
C PRO A 141 6.91 7.30 -2.30
N TYR A 142 6.59 6.02 -2.54
CA TYR A 142 6.52 5.00 -1.49
C TYR A 142 7.88 4.75 -0.82
N LEU A 143 8.96 4.68 -1.61
CA LEU A 143 10.29 4.33 -1.12
C LEU A 143 10.97 5.49 -0.36
N TYR A 144 10.88 6.70 -0.91
CA TYR A 144 11.60 7.87 -0.40
C TYR A 144 10.72 8.85 0.38
N GLY A 145 9.40 8.80 0.21
CA GLY A 145 8.43 9.76 0.74
C GLY A 145 8.04 10.81 -0.31
N GLU A 146 6.99 11.55 -0.04
CA GLU A 146 6.46 12.57 -0.97
C GLU A 146 7.40 13.76 -1.17
N SER A 147 8.24 14.07 -0.19
CA SER A 147 9.29 15.09 -0.28
C SER A 147 10.34 14.81 -1.37
N TRP A 148 10.24 13.67 -2.02
CA TRP A 148 11.15 13.33 -3.13
C TRP A 148 11.09 14.33 -4.30
N ARG A 149 9.91 14.93 -4.56
CA ARG A 149 9.74 15.96 -5.60
C ARG A 149 9.45 17.36 -5.05
N ILE A 150 8.79 17.45 -3.90
CA ILE A 150 8.31 18.71 -3.32
C ILE A 150 8.74 18.78 -1.85
N PRO A 151 9.79 19.53 -1.52
CA PRO A 151 10.33 19.59 -0.17
C PRO A 151 9.39 20.16 0.92
N GLU A 152 8.32 20.87 0.49
CA GLU A 152 7.45 21.66 1.39
C GLU A 152 6.15 20.94 1.80
N LYS A 153 5.85 19.75 1.23
CA LYS A 153 4.62 19.01 1.57
C LYS A 153 4.80 18.20 2.84
N ASP A 154 3.78 18.15 3.70
CA ASP A 154 3.76 17.38 4.95
C ASP A 154 4.35 15.98 4.79
N ASN A 155 5.55 15.81 5.36
CA ASN A 155 6.45 14.72 5.06
C ASN A 155 6.02 13.42 5.73
N LEU A 156 5.18 12.63 5.09
CA LEU A 156 5.10 11.22 5.43
C LEU A 156 6.40 10.53 4.99
N PRO A 157 7.20 10.00 5.92
CA PRO A 157 8.46 9.38 5.57
C PRO A 157 8.21 8.12 4.73
N GLY A 158 8.92 7.99 3.61
CA GLY A 158 8.90 6.78 2.78
C GLY A 158 9.45 5.55 3.50
N LEU A 159 9.43 4.41 2.82
CA LEU A 159 9.87 3.12 3.38
C LEU A 159 11.32 3.16 3.91
N LEU A 160 12.27 3.71 3.15
CA LEU A 160 13.69 3.75 3.56
C LEU A 160 13.94 4.54 4.85
N PRO A 161 13.41 5.76 5.02
CA PRO A 161 13.49 6.47 6.30
C PRO A 161 12.84 5.70 7.46
N GLN A 162 11.64 5.12 7.25
CA GLN A 162 10.97 4.31 8.27
C GLN A 162 11.80 3.11 8.69
N LEU A 163 12.37 2.37 7.74
CA LEU A 163 13.25 1.23 8.03
C LEU A 163 14.52 1.67 8.78
N SER A 164 15.09 2.82 8.40
CA SER A 164 16.28 3.36 9.10
C SER A 164 15.97 3.71 10.55
N GLN A 165 14.80 4.29 10.84
CA GLN A 165 14.35 4.56 12.22
C GLN A 165 14.18 3.25 13.00
N ARG A 166 13.57 2.21 12.39
CA ARG A 166 13.40 0.88 13.00
C ARG A 166 14.73 0.21 13.32
N VAL A 167 15.73 0.34 12.44
CA VAL A 167 17.10 -0.12 12.72
C VAL A 167 17.69 0.60 13.93
N GLY A 168 17.44 1.92 14.07
CA GLY A 168 17.82 2.69 15.26
C GLY A 168 17.21 2.16 16.55
N MET A 169 15.91 1.80 16.51
CA MET A 169 15.22 1.15 17.63
C MET A 169 15.83 -0.23 17.95
N LEU A 170 16.01 -1.09 16.95
CA LEU A 170 16.60 -2.41 17.11
C LEU A 170 18.03 -2.34 17.68
N ARG A 171 18.82 -1.34 17.30
CA ARG A 171 20.17 -1.13 17.86
C ARG A 171 20.16 -0.86 19.37
N LYS A 172 19.13 -0.16 19.86
CA LYS A 172 18.96 0.04 21.33
C LYS A 172 18.52 -1.24 22.00
N LEU A 173 17.55 -1.95 21.41
CA LEU A 173 16.99 -3.19 21.94
C LEU A 173 18.00 -4.35 21.94
N SER A 174 18.93 -4.42 20.98
CA SER A 174 19.94 -5.48 20.90
C SER A 174 20.87 -5.53 22.14
N LYS A 175 20.95 -4.45 22.89
CA LYS A 175 21.75 -4.36 24.13
C LYS A 175 20.97 -4.80 25.37
N LEU A 176 19.65 -4.88 25.29
CA LEU A 176 18.74 -5.09 26.42
C LEU A 176 18.06 -6.47 26.39
N VAL A 177 18.01 -7.10 25.20
CA VAL A 177 17.22 -8.30 25.00
C VAL A 177 18.11 -9.48 24.61
N PRO A 178 17.91 -10.69 25.19
CA PRO A 178 18.63 -11.92 24.79
C PRO A 178 18.44 -12.24 23.30
N LYS A 179 19.49 -12.81 22.65
CA LYS A 179 19.52 -13.08 21.22
C LYS A 179 18.25 -13.76 20.67
N PRO A 180 17.70 -14.86 21.22
CA PRO A 180 16.53 -15.52 20.64
C PRO A 180 15.29 -14.61 20.62
N LYS A 181 15.09 -13.80 21.65
CA LYS A 181 13.99 -12.83 21.70
C LYS A 181 14.24 -11.63 20.77
N PHE A 182 15.50 -11.28 20.55
CA PHE A 182 15.88 -10.20 19.64
C PHE A 182 15.57 -10.55 18.18
N GLU A 183 15.72 -11.80 17.78
CA GLU A 183 15.32 -12.28 16.44
C GLU A 183 13.83 -12.11 16.19
N ILE A 184 12.99 -12.45 17.17
CA ILE A 184 11.54 -12.23 17.09
C ILE A 184 11.21 -10.73 16.93
N LEU A 185 11.94 -9.88 17.67
CA LEU A 185 11.78 -8.43 17.53
C LEU A 185 12.19 -7.93 16.13
N CYS A 186 13.27 -8.47 15.56
CA CYS A 186 13.67 -8.15 14.18
C CYS A 186 12.57 -8.53 13.19
N GLN A 187 11.99 -9.71 13.31
CA GLN A 187 10.88 -10.15 12.45
C GLN A 187 9.67 -9.22 12.58
N GLY A 188 9.24 -8.91 13.82
CA GLY A 188 8.07 -8.05 14.05
C GLY A 188 8.28 -6.59 13.67
N ILE A 189 9.47 -6.03 13.92
CA ILE A 189 9.72 -4.59 13.72
C ILE A 189 10.26 -4.28 12.32
N PHE A 190 11.13 -5.10 11.77
CA PHE A 190 11.81 -4.84 10.50
C PHE A 190 11.25 -5.67 9.37
N ASP A 191 11.28 -7.00 9.47
CA ASP A 191 10.93 -7.91 8.38
C ASP A 191 9.47 -7.75 7.98
N SER A 192 8.55 -7.64 8.94
CA SER A 192 7.13 -7.38 8.67
C SER A 192 6.89 -6.15 7.79
N LYS A 193 7.69 -5.09 7.97
CA LYS A 193 7.56 -3.86 7.19
C LYS A 193 8.19 -3.98 5.80
N VAL A 194 9.30 -4.69 5.68
CA VAL A 194 9.95 -4.96 4.38
C VAL A 194 9.10 -5.89 3.53
N LEU A 195 8.53 -6.92 4.15
CA LEU A 195 7.76 -7.95 3.45
C LEU A 195 6.36 -7.48 3.05
N TYR A 196 5.83 -6.42 3.67
CA TYR A 196 4.52 -5.89 3.34
C TYR A 196 4.44 -5.47 1.88
N CYS A 197 3.65 -6.20 1.09
CA CYS A 197 3.46 -6.00 -0.35
C CYS A 197 4.75 -6.04 -1.19
N LEU A 198 5.83 -6.67 -0.70
CA LEU A 198 7.11 -6.76 -1.41
C LEU A 198 6.95 -7.37 -2.82
N GLN A 199 6.02 -8.28 -3.01
CA GLN A 199 5.68 -8.89 -4.29
C GLN A 199 5.05 -7.89 -5.29
N VAL A 200 4.50 -6.78 -4.82
CA VAL A 200 3.87 -5.75 -5.68
C VAL A 200 4.90 -4.78 -6.24
N PHE A 201 5.76 -4.26 -5.39
CA PHE A 201 6.75 -3.25 -5.77
C PHE A 201 8.16 -3.81 -5.96
N GLY A 202 8.45 -4.98 -5.39
CA GLY A 202 9.72 -5.65 -5.57
C GLY A 202 9.82 -6.21 -6.99
N ASN A 203 10.87 -5.85 -7.70
CA ASN A 203 11.08 -6.31 -9.07
C ASN A 203 11.62 -7.74 -9.09
N VAL A 204 10.77 -8.73 -9.41
CA VAL A 204 11.19 -10.13 -9.58
C VAL A 204 11.97 -10.35 -10.86
N TRP A 205 11.70 -9.55 -11.88
CA TRP A 205 12.21 -9.73 -13.24
C TRP A 205 13.63 -9.23 -13.45
N GLY A 206 14.34 -8.85 -12.41
CA GLY A 206 15.77 -8.51 -12.46
C GLY A 206 16.70 -9.64 -12.91
N PHE A 207 16.16 -10.81 -13.24
CA PHE A 207 16.92 -11.96 -13.79
C PHE A 207 17.11 -11.93 -15.32
N GLY A 208 16.76 -10.88 -16.01
CA GLY A 208 16.89 -10.76 -17.46
C GLY A 208 16.71 -9.35 -17.96
N TYR A 209 17.37 -8.40 -17.31
CA TYR A 209 17.24 -7.00 -17.67
C TYR A 209 17.91 -6.70 -18.99
N ASP A 210 17.11 -6.42 -20.01
CA ASP A 210 17.52 -5.68 -21.19
C ASP A 210 17.36 -4.18 -20.90
N GLU A 211 18.44 -3.43 -20.93
CA GLU A 211 18.48 -1.98 -20.68
C GLU A 211 17.60 -1.17 -21.64
N THR A 212 17.16 -1.78 -22.74
CA THR A 212 16.36 -1.15 -23.79
C THR A 212 14.87 -1.11 -23.49
N GLU A 213 14.34 -1.96 -22.61
CA GLU A 213 12.93 -1.96 -22.20
C GLU A 213 12.68 -1.22 -20.89
N ARG A 214 12.47 0.10 -20.95
CA ARG A 214 12.13 1.02 -19.85
C ARG A 214 10.71 0.79 -19.23
N ARG A 215 10.15 -0.41 -19.28
CA ARG A 215 8.73 -0.66 -18.98
C ARG A 215 8.46 -1.32 -17.62
N TYR A 216 9.33 -1.19 -16.62
CA TYR A 216 9.12 -1.91 -15.36
C TYR A 216 8.68 -1.00 -14.22
N SER A 217 7.53 -1.34 -13.65
CA SER A 217 6.88 -0.68 -12.52
C SER A 217 7.44 -1.09 -11.14
N GLY A 218 8.61 -1.74 -11.08
CA GLY A 218 9.22 -2.18 -9.83
C GLY A 218 10.34 -1.26 -9.32
N PHE A 219 10.94 -1.63 -8.21
CA PHE A 219 12.14 -0.98 -7.71
C PHE A 219 13.31 -1.15 -8.66
N THR A 220 14.10 -0.09 -8.81
CA THR A 220 15.35 -0.15 -9.57
C THR A 220 16.40 -0.98 -8.83
N ARG A 221 17.48 -1.40 -9.53
CA ARG A 221 18.63 -2.08 -8.89
C ARG A 221 19.21 -1.24 -7.74
N GLU A 222 19.27 0.07 -7.90
CA GLU A 222 19.78 0.97 -6.87
C GLU A 222 18.85 1.02 -5.66
N ASP A 223 17.53 1.00 -5.87
CA ASP A 223 16.54 0.96 -4.79
C ASP A 223 16.67 -0.33 -3.98
N LEU A 224 16.77 -1.49 -4.67
CA LEU A 224 17.01 -2.78 -4.02
C LEU A 224 18.34 -2.81 -3.26
N ARG A 225 19.39 -2.19 -3.82
CA ARG A 225 20.69 -2.08 -3.15
C ARG A 225 20.58 -1.25 -1.85
N LYS A 226 19.82 -0.16 -1.85
CA LYS A 226 19.58 0.65 -0.64
C LYS A 226 18.82 -0.14 0.42
N LEU A 227 17.80 -0.89 0.04
CA LEU A 227 17.08 -1.78 0.97
C LEU A 227 18.02 -2.86 1.53
N GLN A 228 18.85 -3.49 0.68
CA GLN A 228 19.83 -4.49 1.11
C GLN A 228 20.83 -3.92 2.13
N VAL A 229 21.30 -2.68 1.93
CA VAL A 229 22.19 -2.00 2.88
C VAL A 229 21.53 -1.84 4.25
N ILE A 230 20.23 -1.52 4.29
CA ILE A 230 19.49 -1.41 5.55
C ILE A 230 19.31 -2.79 6.20
N GLN A 231 18.94 -3.82 5.42
CA GLN A 231 18.85 -5.19 5.91
C GLN A 231 20.19 -5.67 6.49
N ASN A 232 21.30 -5.42 5.82
CA ASN A 232 22.63 -5.78 6.30
C ASN A 232 22.93 -5.18 7.69
N LYS A 233 22.40 -3.99 8.02
CA LYS A 233 22.53 -3.43 9.38
C LYS A 233 21.81 -4.26 10.42
N VAL A 234 20.62 -4.79 10.09
CA VAL A 234 19.87 -5.69 10.99
C VAL A 234 20.58 -7.02 11.15
N CYS A 235 21.07 -7.63 10.06
CA CYS A 235 21.84 -8.86 10.10
C CYS A 235 23.09 -8.72 11.00
N ARG A 236 23.79 -7.58 10.94
CA ARG A 236 24.91 -7.29 11.84
C ARG A 236 24.49 -7.19 13.31
N LEU A 237 23.32 -6.65 13.60
CA LEU A 237 22.80 -6.63 14.96
C LEU A 237 22.47 -8.03 15.49
N LYS A 238 21.98 -8.94 14.62
CA LYS A 238 21.72 -10.34 14.96
C LYS A 238 23.00 -11.12 15.20
N THR A 239 24.00 -10.96 14.33
CA THR A 239 25.22 -11.79 14.32
C THR A 239 26.37 -11.20 15.14
N GLY A 240 26.44 -9.90 15.29
CA GLY A 240 27.59 -9.18 15.88
C GLY A 240 28.77 -9.02 14.92
N LEU A 241 28.63 -9.39 13.65
CA LEU A 241 29.71 -9.32 12.65
C LEU A 241 30.01 -7.85 12.23
N GLY A 242 31.25 -7.58 11.88
CA GLY A 242 31.73 -6.27 11.47
C GLY A 242 31.34 -5.84 10.05
N TYR A 243 31.79 -4.66 9.65
CA TYR A 243 31.50 -4.10 8.32
C TYR A 243 32.41 -4.65 7.22
N ASP A 244 33.48 -5.32 7.57
CA ASP A 244 34.44 -6.02 6.70
C ASP A 244 33.88 -7.30 6.09
N VAL A 245 32.81 -7.85 6.71
CA VAL A 245 32.18 -9.08 6.24
C VAL A 245 31.29 -8.83 5.03
N SER A 246 31.46 -9.65 3.97
CA SER A 246 30.66 -9.55 2.75
C SER A 246 29.17 -9.77 3.01
N THR A 247 28.30 -9.15 2.18
CA THR A 247 26.85 -9.35 2.28
C THR A 247 26.45 -10.82 2.22
N LYS A 248 27.10 -11.63 1.34
CA LYS A 248 26.79 -13.06 1.21
C LYS A 248 27.11 -13.84 2.48
N SER A 249 28.28 -13.62 3.07
CA SER A 249 28.68 -14.26 4.33
C SER A 249 27.82 -13.80 5.50
N LEU A 250 27.44 -12.53 5.53
CA LEU A 250 26.58 -11.95 6.55
C LEU A 250 25.16 -12.57 6.52
N LEU A 251 24.54 -12.66 5.36
CA LEU A 251 23.22 -13.28 5.18
C LEU A 251 23.24 -14.76 5.57
N HIS A 252 24.29 -15.48 5.19
CA HIS A 252 24.47 -16.88 5.60
C HIS A 252 24.58 -17.00 7.13
N ALA A 253 25.35 -16.14 7.78
CA ALA A 253 25.56 -16.16 9.23
C ALA A 253 24.31 -15.76 10.03
N SER A 254 23.42 -14.95 9.45
CA SER A 254 22.16 -14.52 10.07
C SER A 254 20.97 -15.41 9.69
N ASP A 255 21.15 -16.39 8.82
CA ASP A 255 20.11 -17.25 8.23
C ASP A 255 19.00 -16.44 7.54
N ASP A 256 19.39 -15.34 6.88
CA ASP A 256 18.48 -14.44 6.19
C ASP A 256 18.63 -14.56 4.68
N LEU A 257 17.52 -14.44 3.94
CA LEU A 257 17.53 -14.27 2.49
C LEU A 257 17.80 -12.79 2.12
N SER A 258 18.46 -12.55 0.99
CA SER A 258 18.60 -11.20 0.46
C SER A 258 17.25 -10.60 0.05
N ILE A 259 17.16 -9.27 -0.03
CA ILE A 259 15.92 -8.58 -0.49
C ILE A 259 15.45 -9.14 -1.84
N GLN A 260 16.37 -9.42 -2.77
CA GLN A 260 16.03 -9.99 -4.06
C GLN A 260 15.48 -11.41 -3.96
N GLN A 261 16.06 -12.26 -3.11
CA GLN A 261 15.56 -13.62 -2.85
C GLN A 261 14.21 -13.59 -2.15
N LEU A 262 14.01 -12.69 -1.17
CA LEU A 262 12.73 -12.48 -0.50
C LEU A 262 11.65 -12.05 -1.50
N THR A 263 11.95 -11.13 -2.40
CA THR A 263 11.03 -10.72 -3.46
C THR A 263 10.62 -11.90 -4.33
N ALA A 264 11.59 -12.67 -4.83
CA ALA A 264 11.32 -13.85 -5.65
C ALA A 264 10.48 -14.89 -4.89
N TYR A 265 10.84 -15.20 -3.64
CA TYR A 265 10.12 -16.14 -2.79
C TYR A 265 8.65 -15.72 -2.58
N HIS A 266 8.41 -14.48 -2.16
CA HIS A 266 7.04 -13.99 -1.91
C HIS A 266 6.20 -13.93 -3.18
N THR A 267 6.79 -13.58 -4.32
CA THR A 267 6.09 -13.62 -5.60
C THR A 267 5.70 -15.04 -5.99
N LEU A 268 6.62 -16.02 -5.88
CA LEU A 268 6.34 -17.42 -6.18
C LEU A 268 5.25 -17.99 -5.25
N VAL A 269 5.31 -17.69 -3.96
CA VAL A 269 4.29 -18.10 -2.99
C VAL A 269 2.93 -17.49 -3.34
N THR A 270 2.89 -16.21 -3.75
CA THR A 270 1.64 -15.55 -4.16
C THR A 270 1.07 -16.19 -5.42
N VAL A 271 1.89 -16.41 -6.45
CA VAL A 271 1.46 -17.10 -7.68
C VAL A 271 0.95 -18.52 -7.38
N GLN A 272 1.63 -19.26 -6.50
CA GLN A 272 1.19 -20.58 -6.09
C GLN A 272 -0.16 -20.55 -5.36
N LYS A 273 -0.36 -19.60 -4.45
CA LYS A 273 -1.64 -19.41 -3.76
C LYS A 273 -2.76 -19.12 -4.74
N ILE A 274 -2.55 -18.22 -5.71
CA ILE A 274 -3.54 -17.90 -6.75
C ILE A 274 -3.89 -19.15 -7.56
N LYS A 275 -2.89 -19.93 -7.99
CA LYS A 275 -3.11 -21.16 -8.75
C LYS A 275 -3.85 -22.24 -7.94
N CYS A 276 -3.54 -22.39 -6.65
CA CYS A 276 -4.15 -23.41 -5.81
C CYS A 276 -5.54 -23.02 -5.32
N SER A 277 -5.82 -21.73 -5.15
CA SER A 277 -7.12 -21.28 -4.64
C SER A 277 -8.22 -21.33 -5.68
N GLN A 278 -7.91 -21.55 -6.95
CA GLN A 278 -8.87 -21.49 -8.08
C GLN A 278 -9.77 -20.22 -8.02
N LYS A 279 -9.31 -19.15 -7.39
CA LYS A 279 -10.01 -17.88 -7.23
C LYS A 279 -9.12 -16.72 -7.64
N PRO A 280 -9.70 -15.72 -8.19
CA PRO A 280 -10.93 -15.67 -8.97
C PRO A 280 -10.63 -15.44 -10.45
N GLU A 281 -11.51 -15.89 -11.30
CA GLU A 281 -11.69 -15.24 -12.58
C GLU A 281 -12.25 -13.84 -12.28
N TYR A 282 -11.43 -12.81 -12.45
CA TYR A 282 -11.87 -11.41 -12.54
C TYR A 282 -11.93 -11.01 -13.99
#